data_2c8833e361fb1b081162ef8f31c81194
#
_entry.id   2c8833e361fb1b081162ef8f31c81194
#
_cell.length_a   1.000
_cell.length_b   1.000
_cell.length_c   1.000
_cell.angle_alpha   90.00
_cell.angle_beta   90.00
_cell.angle_gamma   90.00
#
_symmetry.space_group_name_H-M   'P 1'
#
loop_
_entity.id
_entity.type
_entity.pdbx_description
1 polymer ?
#
loop_
_entity_poly.entity_id
_entity_poly.type
_entity_poly.pdbx_seq_one_letter_code
_entity_poly.pdbx_strand_id
1 'polypeptide(L)'
;MLAALMPSNRLVMRVILHTGLRISDVLALRPDDLRPHRWITEQKTRKRRFVGFPADLLDDLRKECGKYWVFPGRDPTKHRTRQAVWCDVKRAAAAFRLPQNVGTHSARKVYAVDLMRKYGDIAHVQRILQHSSPTVTAIYAMADALLAQKYRKRRGRA
;
A
#
# COMPACT_ATOMS: atom_id res chain seq x y z
N MET A 1 -10.11 6.53 8.28
CA MET A 1 -9.43 7.31 7.22
C MET A 1 -9.72 6.78 5.81
N LEU A 2 -9.54 5.48 5.49
CA LEU A 2 -9.78 4.98 4.12
C LEU A 2 -11.19 5.29 3.60
N ALA A 3 -12.21 5.21 4.44
CA ALA A 3 -13.60 5.52 4.06
C ALA A 3 -13.82 6.96 3.59
N ALA A 4 -12.97 7.90 4.00
CA ALA A 4 -13.04 9.30 3.59
C ALA A 4 -12.29 9.63 2.29
N LEU A 5 -11.62 8.64 1.70
CA LEU A 5 -11.00 8.77 0.40
C LEU A 5 -12.05 8.64 -0.72
N MET A 6 -11.81 9.31 -1.82
CA MET A 6 -12.56 9.04 -3.06
C MET A 6 -12.47 7.55 -3.44
N PRO A 7 -13.54 6.93 -3.97
CA PRO A 7 -13.61 5.48 -4.20
C PRO A 7 -12.37 4.91 -4.89
N SER A 8 -11.97 5.46 -6.03
CA SER A 8 -10.78 4.98 -6.76
C SER A 8 -9.49 5.13 -5.96
N ASN A 9 -9.30 6.24 -5.20
CA ASN A 9 -8.11 6.44 -4.37
C ASN A 9 -8.09 5.48 -3.17
N ARG A 10 -9.26 5.15 -2.62
CA ARG A 10 -9.41 4.13 -1.58
C ARG A 10 -8.97 2.76 -2.09
N LEU A 11 -9.35 2.39 -3.32
CA LEU A 11 -8.91 1.14 -3.94
C LEU A 11 -7.40 1.12 -4.17
N VAL A 12 -6.80 2.22 -4.66
CA VAL A 12 -5.34 2.35 -4.77
C VAL A 12 -4.67 2.04 -3.42
N MET A 13 -5.16 2.63 -2.33
CA MET A 13 -4.59 2.40 -0.99
C MET A 13 -4.83 0.95 -0.51
N ARG A 14 -5.98 0.34 -0.81
CA ARG A 14 -6.24 -1.08 -0.51
C ARG A 14 -5.28 -1.99 -1.25
N VAL A 15 -5.01 -1.75 -2.53
CA VAL A 15 -4.01 -2.51 -3.29
C VAL A 15 -2.64 -2.42 -2.63
N ILE A 16 -2.20 -1.21 -2.22
CA ILE A 16 -0.91 -1.05 -1.53
C ILE A 16 -0.89 -1.83 -0.21
N LEU A 17 -1.97 -1.78 0.58
CA LEU A 17 -2.09 -2.48 1.85
C LEU A 17 -2.02 -4.01 1.70
N HIS A 18 -2.56 -4.57 0.62
CA HIS A 18 -2.56 -6.02 0.40
C HIS A 18 -1.31 -6.54 -0.32
N THR A 19 -0.70 -5.73 -1.18
CA THR A 19 0.41 -6.17 -2.03
C THR A 19 1.74 -5.56 -1.63
N GLY A 20 1.73 -4.44 -0.92
CA GLY A 20 2.91 -3.63 -0.64
C GLY A 20 3.58 -3.06 -1.89
N LEU A 21 2.94 -3.01 -3.04
CA LEU A 21 3.47 -2.37 -4.24
C LEU A 21 3.69 -0.87 -4.01
N ARG A 22 4.60 -0.26 -4.76
CA ARG A 22 4.74 1.20 -4.76
C ARG A 22 3.57 1.85 -5.48
N ILE A 23 3.23 3.06 -5.09
CA ILE A 23 2.13 3.83 -5.71
C ILE A 23 2.26 3.90 -7.24
N SER A 24 3.47 4.09 -7.77
CA SER A 24 3.72 4.10 -9.21
C SER A 24 3.34 2.77 -9.88
N ASP A 25 3.69 1.65 -9.25
CA ASP A 25 3.42 0.32 -9.79
C ASP A 25 1.93 0.00 -9.74
N VAL A 26 1.23 0.43 -8.67
CA VAL A 26 -0.23 0.27 -8.55
C VAL A 26 -0.96 1.08 -9.62
N LEU A 27 -0.56 2.34 -9.84
CA LEU A 27 -1.21 3.18 -10.84
C LEU A 27 -0.95 2.73 -12.27
N ALA A 28 0.14 1.98 -12.50
CA ALA A 28 0.49 1.41 -13.80
C ALA A 28 -0.19 0.05 -14.09
N LEU A 29 -1.03 -0.47 -13.19
CA LEU A 29 -1.75 -1.72 -13.42
C LEU A 29 -2.68 -1.61 -14.62
N ARG A 30 -2.67 -2.67 -15.44
CA ARG A 30 -3.53 -2.84 -16.60
C ARG A 30 -4.70 -3.76 -16.27
N PRO A 31 -5.81 -3.73 -17.03
CA PRO A 31 -6.91 -4.67 -16.85
C PRO A 31 -6.47 -6.13 -16.82
N ASP A 32 -5.51 -6.52 -17.67
CA ASP A 32 -4.96 -7.88 -17.76
C ASP A 32 -4.19 -8.31 -16.50
N ASP A 33 -3.82 -7.38 -15.62
CA ASP A 33 -3.15 -7.67 -14.36
C ASP A 33 -4.14 -8.09 -13.26
N LEU A 34 -5.46 -7.92 -13.46
CA LEU A 34 -6.49 -8.26 -12.49
C LEU A 34 -6.77 -9.77 -12.43
N ARG A 35 -5.79 -10.52 -11.94
CA ARG A 35 -5.84 -11.97 -11.70
C ARG A 35 -5.54 -12.26 -10.24
N PRO A 36 -6.01 -13.38 -9.68
CA PRO A 36 -5.76 -13.74 -8.28
C PRO A 36 -4.27 -13.70 -7.91
N HIS A 37 -3.41 -14.12 -8.84
CA HIS A 37 -1.96 -14.06 -8.71
C HIS A 37 -1.34 -13.52 -9.99
N ARG A 38 -0.39 -12.60 -9.86
CA ARG A 38 0.26 -11.98 -11.02
C ARG A 38 1.72 -11.61 -10.73
N TRP A 39 2.57 -11.76 -11.74
CA TRP A 39 3.91 -11.20 -11.75
C TRP A 39 3.84 -9.74 -12.22
N ILE A 40 4.24 -8.81 -11.36
CA ILE A 40 4.31 -7.37 -11.67
C ILE A 40 5.78 -6.96 -11.77
N THR A 41 6.14 -6.27 -12.85
CA THR A 41 7.47 -5.68 -12.99
C THR A 41 7.47 -4.29 -12.36
N GLU A 42 8.22 -4.11 -11.27
CA GLU A 42 8.32 -2.83 -10.57
C GLU A 42 9.07 -1.80 -11.43
N GLN A 43 8.52 -0.61 -11.59
CA GLN A 43 9.09 0.45 -12.44
C GLN A 43 10.48 0.92 -11.98
N LYS A 44 10.65 1.06 -10.64
CA LYS A 44 11.88 1.60 -10.05
C LYS A 44 13.03 0.59 -10.08
N THR A 45 12.75 -0.67 -9.76
CA THR A 45 13.79 -1.71 -9.58
C THR A 45 13.97 -2.59 -10.81
N ARG A 46 13.01 -2.56 -11.74
CA ARG A 46 12.90 -3.46 -12.91
C ARG A 46 12.82 -4.95 -12.54
N LYS A 47 12.66 -5.26 -11.26
CA LYS A 47 12.52 -6.62 -10.76
C LYS A 47 11.07 -7.07 -10.84
N ARG A 48 10.88 -8.38 -11.13
CA ARG A 48 9.55 -9.00 -11.10
C ARG A 48 9.18 -9.38 -9.68
N ARG A 49 7.94 -9.16 -9.32
CA ARG A 49 7.38 -9.49 -8.03
C ARG A 49 6.07 -10.23 -8.19
N PHE A 50 5.94 -11.36 -7.50
CA PHE A 50 4.70 -12.11 -7.44
C PHE A 50 3.78 -11.48 -6.40
N VAL A 51 2.57 -11.13 -6.78
CA VAL A 51 1.56 -10.52 -5.91
C VAL A 51 0.27 -11.31 -5.98
N GLY A 52 -0.43 -11.39 -4.84
CA GLY A 52 -1.77 -11.94 -4.74
C GLY A 52 -2.79 -10.83 -4.50
N PHE A 53 -3.94 -10.95 -5.12
CA PHE A 53 -5.09 -10.07 -4.90
C PHE A 53 -6.22 -10.88 -4.27
N PRO A 54 -6.75 -10.50 -3.09
CA PRO A 54 -7.96 -11.09 -2.53
C PRO A 54 -9.15 -10.96 -3.48
N ALA A 55 -10.07 -11.91 -3.45
CA ALA A 55 -11.19 -11.97 -4.37
C ALA A 55 -12.09 -10.72 -4.29
N ASP A 56 -12.41 -10.30 -3.06
CA ASP A 56 -13.21 -9.08 -2.82
C ASP A 56 -12.55 -7.81 -3.40
N LEU A 57 -11.22 -7.73 -3.27
CA LEU A 57 -10.46 -6.61 -3.85
C LEU A 57 -10.47 -6.67 -5.37
N LEU A 58 -10.32 -7.86 -5.97
CA LEU A 58 -10.40 -8.02 -7.44
C LEU A 58 -11.75 -7.61 -7.98
N ASP A 59 -12.83 -8.00 -7.32
CA ASP A 59 -14.18 -7.66 -7.77
C ASP A 59 -14.42 -6.16 -7.71
N ASP A 60 -13.95 -5.49 -6.65
CA ASP A 60 -14.02 -4.04 -6.55
C ASP A 60 -13.15 -3.34 -7.62
N LEU A 61 -11.95 -3.86 -7.88
CA LEU A 61 -11.07 -3.33 -8.92
C LEU A 61 -11.66 -3.48 -10.32
N ARG A 62 -12.29 -4.61 -10.62
CA ARG A 62 -12.96 -4.85 -11.91
C ARG A 62 -14.12 -3.89 -12.16
N LYS A 63 -14.89 -3.55 -11.13
CA LYS A 63 -15.99 -2.58 -11.23
C LYS A 63 -15.52 -1.16 -11.57
N GLU A 64 -14.36 -0.76 -11.07
CA GLU A 64 -13.78 0.57 -11.25
C GLU A 64 -12.79 0.67 -12.41
N CYS A 65 -12.45 -0.47 -13.02
CA CYS A 65 -11.41 -0.58 -14.03
C CYS A 65 -11.78 0.15 -15.32
N GLY A 66 -10.86 1.00 -15.82
CA GLY A 66 -11.01 1.61 -17.13
C GLY A 66 -10.52 0.70 -18.28
N LYS A 67 -10.73 1.16 -19.52
CA LYS A 67 -10.34 0.41 -20.72
C LYS A 67 -8.83 0.16 -20.82
N TYR A 68 -8.00 1.13 -20.44
CA TYR A 68 -6.55 1.06 -20.61
C TYR A 68 -5.79 0.88 -19.30
N TRP A 69 -6.38 1.31 -18.18
CA TRP A 69 -5.77 1.34 -16.86
C TRP A 69 -6.77 0.91 -15.80
N VAL A 70 -6.30 0.20 -14.79
CA VAL A 70 -7.13 -0.12 -13.62
C VAL A 70 -7.56 1.17 -12.90
N PHE A 71 -6.67 2.16 -12.88
CA PHE A 71 -6.93 3.46 -12.29
C PHE A 71 -6.80 4.57 -13.33
N PRO A 72 -7.83 4.84 -14.13
CA PRO A 72 -7.78 5.88 -15.14
C PRO A 72 -7.64 7.26 -14.51
N GLY A 73 -6.94 8.15 -15.23
CA GLY A 73 -6.87 9.55 -14.92
C GLY A 73 -8.08 10.34 -15.42
N ARG A 74 -7.97 11.66 -15.44
CA ARG A 74 -8.97 12.54 -16.08
C ARG A 74 -9.04 12.31 -17.59
N ASP A 75 -7.89 12.07 -18.21
CA ASP A 75 -7.76 11.54 -19.55
C ASP A 75 -7.72 10.01 -19.45
N PRO A 76 -8.72 9.27 -20.02
CA PRO A 76 -8.80 7.82 -19.91
C PRO A 76 -7.61 7.08 -20.54
N THR A 77 -6.87 7.71 -21.44
CA THR A 77 -5.66 7.13 -22.06
C THR A 77 -4.44 7.16 -21.14
N LYS A 78 -4.53 7.93 -20.04
CA LYS A 78 -3.48 8.06 -19.02
C LYS A 78 -3.97 7.50 -17.69
N HIS A 79 -3.05 6.89 -16.94
CA HIS A 79 -3.39 6.47 -15.59
C HIS A 79 -3.50 7.68 -14.62
N ARG A 80 -4.17 7.49 -13.50
CA ARG A 80 -4.27 8.46 -12.40
C ARG A 80 -2.89 8.90 -11.93
N THR A 81 -2.76 10.16 -11.53
CA THR A 81 -1.48 10.72 -11.06
C THR A 81 -1.24 10.39 -9.58
N ARG A 82 0.01 10.22 -9.21
CA ARG A 82 0.42 10.09 -7.79
C ARG A 82 -0.01 11.29 -6.96
N GLN A 83 0.04 12.48 -7.56
CA GLN A 83 -0.36 13.73 -6.92
C GLN A 83 -1.86 13.71 -6.54
N ALA A 84 -2.74 13.24 -7.44
CA ALA A 84 -4.17 13.16 -7.16
C ALA A 84 -4.47 12.25 -5.95
N VAL A 85 -3.80 11.10 -5.85
CA VAL A 85 -3.93 10.20 -4.70
C VAL A 85 -3.35 10.83 -3.44
N TRP A 86 -2.18 11.46 -3.54
CA TRP A 86 -1.52 12.10 -2.40
C TRP A 86 -2.37 13.24 -1.82
N CYS A 87 -2.91 14.13 -2.63
CA CYS A 87 -3.78 15.23 -2.19
C CYS A 87 -5.00 14.71 -1.43
N ASP A 88 -5.66 13.66 -1.94
CA ASP A 88 -6.82 13.07 -1.28
C ASP A 88 -6.47 12.40 0.05
N VAL A 89 -5.34 11.68 0.11
CA VAL A 89 -4.83 11.09 1.36
C VAL A 89 -4.54 12.19 2.39
N LYS A 90 -3.93 13.31 1.98
CA LYS A 90 -3.66 14.45 2.87
C LYS A 90 -4.95 15.09 3.36
N ARG A 91 -5.93 15.31 2.48
CA ARG A 91 -7.25 15.83 2.84
C ARG A 91 -7.92 14.92 3.89
N ALA A 92 -7.95 13.61 3.64
CA ALA A 92 -8.54 12.65 4.57
C ALA A 92 -7.79 12.62 5.92
N ALA A 93 -6.45 12.64 5.92
CA ALA A 93 -5.65 12.67 7.13
C ALA A 93 -5.93 13.91 7.98
N ALA A 94 -6.05 15.08 7.35
CA ALA A 94 -6.40 16.33 8.02
C ALA A 94 -7.81 16.28 8.63
N ALA A 95 -8.80 15.76 7.88
CA ALA A 95 -10.17 15.61 8.36
C ALA A 95 -10.28 14.73 9.63
N PHE A 96 -9.42 13.72 9.75
CA PHE A 96 -9.34 12.85 10.93
C PHE A 96 -8.33 13.35 11.98
N ARG A 97 -7.77 14.54 11.83
CA ARG A 97 -6.79 15.14 12.76
C ARG A 97 -5.67 14.16 13.15
N LEU A 98 -5.16 13.39 12.17
CA LEU A 98 -4.12 12.41 12.44
C LEU A 98 -2.81 13.12 12.81
N PRO A 99 -2.18 12.75 13.94
CA PRO A 99 -0.97 13.43 14.44
C PRO A 99 0.28 13.11 13.61
N GLN A 100 0.18 12.12 12.70
CA GLN A 100 1.30 11.63 11.91
C GLN A 100 1.20 12.13 10.47
N ASN A 101 2.37 12.28 9.83
CA ASN A 101 2.42 12.60 8.41
C ASN A 101 2.03 11.39 7.56
N VAL A 102 0.72 11.17 7.39
CA VAL A 102 0.19 10.07 6.58
C VAL A 102 0.31 10.42 5.09
N GLY A 103 0.78 9.47 4.30
CA GLY A 103 0.93 9.57 2.85
C GLY A 103 0.74 8.22 2.18
N THR A 104 0.92 8.18 0.86
CA THR A 104 0.77 6.94 0.08
C THR A 104 1.77 5.84 0.48
N HIS A 105 2.95 6.22 0.97
CA HIS A 105 3.93 5.26 1.50
C HIS A 105 3.52 4.65 2.85
N SER A 106 2.61 5.28 3.59
CA SER A 106 2.17 4.77 4.91
C SER A 106 1.50 3.40 4.79
N ALA A 107 0.70 3.17 3.74
CA ALA A 107 0.08 1.87 3.49
C ALA A 107 1.13 0.76 3.25
N ARG A 108 2.20 1.06 2.51
CA ARG A 108 3.29 0.10 2.30
C ARG A 108 4.08 -0.17 3.59
N LYS A 109 4.19 0.81 4.49
CA LYS A 109 4.77 0.61 5.82
C LYS A 109 3.92 -0.33 6.66
N VAL A 110 2.59 -0.15 6.66
CA VAL A 110 1.65 -1.06 7.33
C VAL A 110 1.82 -2.48 6.82
N TYR A 111 1.81 -2.68 5.51
CA TYR A 111 2.06 -3.99 4.91
C TYR A 111 3.40 -4.61 5.35
N ALA A 112 4.48 -3.82 5.42
CA ALA A 112 5.78 -4.30 5.90
C ALA A 112 5.73 -4.77 7.36
N VAL A 113 5.02 -4.03 8.22
CA VAL A 113 4.81 -4.38 9.63
C VAL A 113 4.00 -5.66 9.76
N ASP A 114 2.92 -5.81 8.98
CA ASP A 114 2.08 -7.01 9.00
C ASP A 114 2.85 -8.26 8.52
N LEU A 115 3.73 -8.11 7.52
CA LEU A 115 4.64 -9.18 7.11
C LEU A 115 5.63 -9.54 8.23
N MET A 116 6.19 -8.55 8.94
CA MET A 116 7.08 -8.80 10.07
C MET A 116 6.38 -9.55 11.20
N ARG A 117 5.14 -9.16 11.51
CA ARG A 117 4.33 -9.88 12.52
C ARG A 117 4.04 -11.33 12.11
N LYS A 118 3.80 -11.55 10.80
CA LYS A 118 3.48 -12.88 10.27
C LYS A 118 4.68 -13.82 10.20
N TYR A 119 5.84 -13.32 9.78
CA TYR A 119 6.99 -14.18 9.47
C TYR A 119 8.12 -14.08 10.49
N GLY A 120 8.24 -12.97 11.24
CA GLY A 120 9.31 -12.76 12.22
C GLY A 120 10.73 -12.62 11.64
N ASP A 121 10.88 -12.72 10.31
CA ASP A 121 12.16 -12.72 9.62
C ASP A 121 12.33 -11.47 8.75
N ILE A 122 13.27 -10.61 9.15
CA ILE A 122 13.59 -9.35 8.43
C ILE A 122 14.10 -9.63 7.02
N ALA A 123 14.94 -10.67 6.84
CA ALA A 123 15.51 -10.99 5.53
C ALA A 123 14.42 -11.48 4.56
N HIS A 124 13.47 -12.26 5.05
CA HIS A 124 12.32 -12.70 4.28
C HIS A 124 11.44 -11.51 3.85
N VAL A 125 11.10 -10.62 4.77
CA VAL A 125 10.30 -9.42 4.48
C VAL A 125 11.02 -8.48 3.52
N GLN A 126 12.34 -8.31 3.66
CA GLN A 126 13.15 -7.53 2.74
C GLN A 126 13.08 -8.07 1.31
N ARG A 127 13.17 -9.39 1.14
CA ARG A 127 13.04 -10.05 -0.16
C ARG A 127 11.66 -9.81 -0.78
N ILE A 128 10.59 -9.99 0.00
CA ILE A 128 9.21 -9.74 -0.46
C ILE A 128 9.04 -8.28 -0.91
N LEU A 129 9.55 -7.33 -0.14
CA LEU A 129 9.41 -5.91 -0.43
C LEU A 129 10.40 -5.39 -1.47
N GLN A 130 11.41 -6.20 -1.83
CA GLN A 130 12.50 -5.81 -2.73
C GLN A 130 13.17 -4.49 -2.27
N HIS A 131 13.39 -4.37 -0.96
CA HIS A 131 14.14 -3.25 -0.41
C HIS A 131 15.64 -3.39 -0.71
N SER A 132 16.25 -2.30 -1.16
CA SER A 132 17.70 -2.27 -1.44
C SER A 132 18.55 -2.29 -0.16
N SER A 133 17.95 -1.95 1.00
CA SER A 133 18.64 -1.94 2.29
C SER A 133 17.81 -2.66 3.36
N PRO A 134 18.44 -3.57 4.15
CA PRO A 134 17.81 -4.19 5.32
C PRO A 134 17.38 -3.18 6.38
N THR A 135 18.13 -2.08 6.49
CA THR A 135 17.88 -1.01 7.47
C THR A 135 16.46 -0.45 7.40
N VAL A 136 15.92 -0.29 6.19
CA VAL A 136 14.54 0.22 6.00
C VAL A 136 13.52 -0.76 6.60
N THR A 137 13.70 -2.05 6.41
CA THR A 137 12.79 -3.08 6.97
C THR A 137 12.95 -3.16 8.48
N ALA A 138 14.17 -3.08 9.01
CA ALA A 138 14.47 -3.10 10.44
C ALA A 138 13.85 -1.89 11.17
N ILE A 139 13.91 -0.69 10.59
CA ILE A 139 13.30 0.52 11.16
C ILE A 139 11.77 0.33 11.37
N TYR A 140 11.08 -0.32 10.43
CA TYR A 140 9.63 -0.56 10.57
C TYR A 140 9.33 -1.58 11.68
N ALA A 141 10.13 -2.64 11.79
CA ALA A 141 10.00 -3.63 12.85
C ALA A 141 10.24 -3.01 14.24
N MET A 142 11.29 -2.18 14.38
CA MET A 142 11.58 -1.47 15.63
C MET A 142 10.47 -0.47 16.00
N ALA A 143 9.97 0.29 15.03
CA ALA A 143 8.90 1.26 15.28
C ALA A 143 7.61 0.57 15.78
N ASP A 144 7.27 -0.59 15.22
CA ASP A 144 6.11 -1.37 15.67
C ASP A 144 6.30 -1.93 17.09
N ALA A 145 7.47 -2.48 17.39
CA ALA A 145 7.81 -2.99 18.72
C ALA A 145 7.75 -1.88 19.80
N LEU A 146 8.28 -0.70 19.50
CA LEU A 146 8.22 0.45 20.41
C LEU A 146 6.79 0.95 20.64
N LEU A 147 5.96 0.98 19.59
CA LEU A 147 4.55 1.34 19.71
C LEU A 147 3.79 0.31 20.54
N ALA A 148 3.99 -0.99 20.30
CA ALA A 148 3.37 -2.06 21.07
C ALA A 148 3.75 -1.98 22.57
N GLN A 149 5.02 -1.68 22.88
CA GLN A 149 5.49 -1.49 24.25
C GLN A 149 4.83 -0.26 24.94
N LYS A 150 4.69 0.84 24.18
CA LYS A 150 4.02 2.06 24.69
C LYS A 150 2.53 1.81 25.01
N TYR A 151 1.82 1.05 24.18
CA TYR A 151 0.42 0.70 24.42
C TYR A 151 0.26 -0.29 25.57
N ARG A 152 1.16 -1.27 25.75
CA ARG A 152 1.18 -2.16 26.92
C ARG A 152 1.34 -1.36 28.24
N LYS A 153 2.30 -0.42 28.29
CA LYS A 153 2.52 0.42 29.48
C LYS A 153 1.31 1.29 29.81
N ARG A 154 0.53 1.74 28.82
CA ARG A 154 -0.70 2.50 29.08
C ARG A 154 -1.85 1.65 29.63
N ARG A 155 -2.00 0.40 29.16
CA ARG A 155 -3.04 -0.53 29.67
C ARG A 155 -2.72 -1.08 31.05
N GLY A 156 -1.48 -1.16 31.45
CA GLY A 156 -1.09 -1.61 32.79
C GLY A 156 -1.11 -0.50 33.86
N ARG A 157 -1.51 0.73 33.51
CA ARG A 157 -1.65 1.86 34.45
C ARG A 157 -3.11 2.32 34.63
N ALA A 158 -4.06 1.64 34.05
CA ALA A 158 -5.49 1.79 34.25
C ALA A 158 -6.05 0.59 35.01
#